data_4a89f824c3471e148cd8bade630a5dfb
#
_entry.id   4a89f824c3471e148cd8bade630a5dfb
#
_cell.length_a   1.000
_cell.length_b   1.000
_cell.length_c   1.000
_cell.angle_alpha   90.00
_cell.angle_beta   90.00
_cell.angle_gamma   90.00
#
_symmetry.space_group_name_H-M   'P 1'
#
loop_
_entity.id
_entity.type
_entity.pdbx_description
1 polymer ?
#
loop_
_entity_poly.entity_id
_entity_poly.type
_entity_poly.pdbx_seq_one_letter_code
_entity_poly.pdbx_strand_id
1 'polypeptide(L)'
;MSDDCHELTTLRSFRDHWLSRQEGGREEIAEYYKIAPPIVEKIHSSENSLEVLKRLYAELVRPCVEFIQNGQNESAHALYRATTEMLKKEYL
;
A
#
# COMPACT_ATOMS: atom_id res chain seq x y z
N MET A 1 17.58 -1.55 -9.34
CA MET A 1 16.25 -1.40 -8.72
C MET A 1 15.43 -2.64 -8.75
N SER A 2 16.09 -3.75 -8.82
CA SER A 2 15.41 -5.04 -8.83
C SER A 2 14.59 -5.29 -7.57
N ASP A 3 15.05 -4.79 -6.43
CA ASP A 3 14.33 -4.97 -5.16
C ASP A 3 12.96 -4.32 -5.17
N ASP A 4 12.86 -3.11 -5.73
CA ASP A 4 11.61 -2.41 -5.85
C ASP A 4 10.63 -3.17 -6.74
N CYS A 5 11.13 -3.71 -7.85
CA CYS A 5 10.31 -4.50 -8.76
C CYS A 5 9.79 -5.77 -8.10
N HIS A 6 10.63 -6.44 -7.30
CA HIS A 6 10.22 -7.65 -6.60
C HIS A 6 9.11 -7.34 -5.58
N GLU A 7 9.28 -6.29 -4.80
CA GLU A 7 8.29 -5.92 -3.79
C GLU A 7 6.97 -5.50 -4.42
N LEU A 8 7.02 -4.72 -5.48
CA LEU A 8 5.81 -4.32 -6.19
C LEU A 8 5.11 -5.52 -6.81
N THR A 9 5.86 -6.47 -7.35
CA THR A 9 5.29 -7.69 -7.90
C THR A 9 4.57 -8.49 -6.83
N THR A 10 5.18 -8.60 -5.63
CA THR A 10 4.58 -9.30 -4.51
C THR A 10 3.27 -8.62 -4.08
N LEU A 11 3.26 -7.30 -3.99
CA LEU A 11 2.07 -6.56 -3.61
C LEU A 11 0.96 -6.67 -4.65
N ARG A 12 1.31 -6.62 -5.92
CA ARG A 12 0.33 -6.78 -7.01
C ARG A 12 -0.27 -8.17 -7.00
N SER A 13 0.55 -9.18 -6.77
CA SER A 13 0.09 -10.55 -6.68
C SER A 13 -0.87 -10.72 -5.50
N PHE A 14 -0.54 -10.15 -4.36
CA PHE A 14 -1.41 -10.14 -3.18
C PHE A 14 -2.76 -9.51 -3.51
N ARG A 15 -2.75 -8.34 -4.16
CA ARG A 15 -3.97 -7.65 -4.56
C ARG A 15 -4.82 -8.51 -5.49
N ASP A 16 -4.21 -9.06 -6.52
CA ASP A 16 -4.93 -9.76 -7.58
C ASP A 16 -5.39 -11.16 -7.17
N HIS A 17 -4.63 -11.84 -6.34
CA HIS A 17 -4.88 -13.25 -6.03
C HIS A 17 -5.45 -13.50 -4.64
N TRP A 18 -5.28 -12.59 -3.72
CA TRP A 18 -5.82 -12.75 -2.37
C TRP A 18 -6.87 -11.70 -2.06
N LEU A 19 -6.51 -10.42 -2.13
CA LEU A 19 -7.40 -9.34 -1.73
C LEU A 19 -8.67 -9.28 -2.58
N SER A 20 -8.55 -9.47 -3.88
CA SER A 20 -9.69 -9.42 -4.78
C SER A 20 -10.74 -10.49 -4.49
N ARG A 21 -10.34 -11.56 -3.80
CA ARG A 21 -11.24 -12.66 -3.45
C ARG A 21 -11.90 -12.48 -2.10
N GLN A 22 -11.48 -11.50 -1.32
CA GLN A 22 -12.07 -11.22 -0.03
C GLN A 22 -13.37 -10.44 -0.19
N GLU A 23 -14.27 -10.58 0.77
CA GLU A 23 -15.51 -9.80 0.78
C GLU A 23 -15.15 -8.32 0.89
N GLY A 24 -15.65 -7.52 -0.05
CA GLY A 24 -15.33 -6.10 -0.11
C GLY A 24 -13.94 -5.78 -0.67
N GLY A 25 -13.18 -6.80 -1.06
CA GLY A 25 -11.82 -6.60 -1.55
C GLY A 25 -11.75 -5.81 -2.85
N ARG A 26 -12.67 -6.09 -3.77
CA ARG A 26 -12.72 -5.37 -5.04
C ARG A 26 -13.05 -3.90 -4.84
N GLU A 27 -13.93 -3.61 -3.91
CA GLU A 27 -14.30 -2.24 -3.57
C GLU A 27 -13.12 -1.51 -2.94
N GLU A 28 -12.34 -2.16 -2.11
CA GLU A 28 -11.13 -1.58 -1.54
C GLU A 28 -10.10 -1.26 -2.62
N ILE A 29 -9.92 -2.17 -3.57
CA ILE A 29 -8.98 -1.97 -4.67
C ILE A 29 -9.43 -0.79 -5.53
N ALA A 30 -10.73 -0.70 -5.82
CA ALA A 30 -11.29 0.41 -6.60
C ALA A 30 -11.09 1.73 -5.87
N GLU A 31 -11.32 1.76 -4.56
CA GLU A 31 -11.11 2.94 -3.76
C GLU A 31 -9.64 3.37 -3.77
N TYR A 32 -8.73 2.40 -3.67
CA TYR A 32 -7.31 2.68 -3.72
C TYR A 32 -6.93 3.39 -5.03
N TYR A 33 -7.40 2.89 -6.17
CA TYR A 33 -7.13 3.52 -7.45
C TYR A 33 -7.71 4.92 -7.56
N LYS A 34 -8.74 5.19 -6.80
CA LYS A 34 -9.40 6.50 -6.78
C LYS A 34 -8.64 7.49 -5.91
N ILE A 35 -8.14 7.06 -4.76
CA ILE A 35 -7.52 7.97 -3.79
C ILE A 35 -6.01 8.08 -3.92
N ALA A 36 -5.34 7.05 -4.46
CA ALA A 36 -3.89 7.04 -4.53
C ALA A 36 -3.31 8.19 -5.37
N PRO A 37 -3.83 8.49 -6.57
CA PRO A 37 -3.28 9.60 -7.35
C PRO A 37 -3.29 10.94 -6.62
N PRO A 38 -4.40 11.39 -6.02
CA PRO A 38 -4.38 12.66 -5.27
C PRO A 38 -3.44 12.64 -4.07
N ILE A 39 -3.32 11.51 -3.37
CA ILE A 39 -2.40 11.40 -2.25
C ILE A 39 -0.96 11.53 -2.73
N VAL A 40 -0.60 10.79 -3.79
CA VAL A 40 0.75 10.83 -4.36
C VAL A 40 1.09 12.24 -4.83
N GLU A 41 0.14 12.91 -5.46
CA GLU A 41 0.34 14.27 -5.94
C GLU A 41 0.62 15.23 -4.79
N LYS A 42 -0.11 15.11 -3.70
CA LYS A 42 0.11 15.95 -2.53
C LYS A 42 1.46 15.66 -1.86
N ILE A 43 1.86 14.40 -1.81
CA ILE A 43 3.18 14.03 -1.28
C ILE A 43 4.28 14.65 -2.13
N HIS A 44 4.16 14.53 -3.46
CA HIS A 44 5.16 15.09 -4.36
C HIS A 44 5.26 16.61 -4.27
N SER A 45 4.17 17.27 -3.91
CA SER A 45 4.16 18.73 -3.76
C SER A 45 4.75 19.19 -2.43
N SER A 46 4.97 18.30 -1.48
CA SER A 46 5.51 18.66 -0.17
C SER A 46 7.02 18.79 -0.23
N GLU A 47 7.58 19.62 0.65
CA GLU A 47 9.03 19.85 0.71
C GLU A 47 9.80 18.61 1.14
N ASN A 48 9.17 17.75 1.91
CA ASN A 48 9.81 16.55 2.44
C ASN A 48 9.31 15.27 1.76
N SER A 49 8.97 15.36 0.48
CA SER A 49 8.40 14.23 -0.26
C SER A 49 9.27 12.97 -0.21
N LEU A 50 10.58 13.14 -0.34
CA LEU A 50 11.50 12.01 -0.33
C LEU A 50 11.47 11.29 1.02
N GLU A 51 11.45 12.03 2.11
CA GLU A 51 11.38 11.45 3.45
C GLU A 51 10.05 10.72 3.67
N VAL A 52 8.94 11.30 3.22
CA VAL A 52 7.63 10.69 3.34
C VAL A 52 7.59 9.37 2.58
N LEU A 53 8.11 9.36 1.35
CA LEU A 53 8.15 8.15 0.54
C LEU A 53 9.02 7.07 1.16
N LYS A 54 10.16 7.45 1.74
CA LYS A 54 11.03 6.51 2.44
C LYS A 54 10.34 5.90 3.66
N ARG A 55 9.59 6.72 4.40
CA ARG A 55 8.84 6.24 5.56
C ARG A 55 7.75 5.27 5.15
N LEU A 56 7.01 5.59 4.09
CA LEU A 56 5.98 4.70 3.58
C LEU A 56 6.57 3.36 3.15
N TYR A 57 7.72 3.41 2.49
CA TYR A 57 8.40 2.20 2.09
C TYR A 57 8.77 1.34 3.30
N ALA A 58 9.36 1.96 4.31
CA ALA A 58 9.84 1.25 5.50
C ALA A 58 8.69 0.76 6.38
N GLU A 59 7.59 1.53 6.48
CA GLU A 59 6.52 1.22 7.42
C GLU A 59 5.35 0.46 6.79
N LEU A 60 5.21 0.52 5.48
CA LEU A 60 4.13 -0.17 4.79
C LEU A 60 4.63 -1.25 3.84
N VAL A 61 5.44 -0.87 2.86
CA VAL A 61 5.80 -1.79 1.78
C VAL A 61 6.57 -2.99 2.31
N ARG A 62 7.64 -2.77 3.03
CA ARG A 62 8.48 -3.86 3.54
C ARG A 62 7.74 -4.78 4.51
N PRO A 63 7.04 -4.24 5.54
CA PRO A 63 6.29 -5.12 6.43
C PRO A 63 5.18 -5.90 5.72
N CYS A 64 4.48 -5.27 4.78
CA CYS A 64 3.47 -5.97 4.00
C CYS A 64 4.05 -7.12 3.22
N VAL A 65 5.18 -6.91 2.54
CA VAL A 65 5.84 -7.96 1.78
C VAL A 65 6.25 -9.11 2.69
N GLU A 66 6.80 -8.80 3.86
CA GLU A 66 7.19 -9.83 4.84
C GLU A 66 5.98 -10.65 5.29
N PHE A 67 4.87 -9.99 5.62
CA PHE A 67 3.65 -10.70 6.00
C PHE A 67 3.18 -11.64 4.89
N ILE A 68 3.17 -11.13 3.65
CA ILE A 68 2.71 -11.93 2.51
C ILE A 68 3.61 -13.14 2.29
N GLN A 69 4.92 -12.96 2.37
CA GLN A 69 5.88 -14.02 2.17
C GLN A 69 5.80 -15.09 3.27
N ASN A 70 5.34 -14.72 4.45
CA ASN A 70 5.15 -15.64 5.57
C ASN A 70 3.74 -16.22 5.60
N GLY A 71 2.92 -15.97 4.59
CA GLY A 71 1.56 -16.46 4.52
C GLY A 71 0.58 -15.72 5.42
N GLN A 72 0.98 -14.58 5.95
CA GLN A 72 0.14 -13.78 6.86
C GLN A 72 -0.60 -12.69 6.10
N ASN A 73 -1.44 -13.10 5.17
CA ASN A 73 -2.15 -12.16 4.29
C ASN A 73 -3.11 -11.25 5.05
N GLU A 74 -3.74 -11.75 6.10
CA GLU A 74 -4.65 -10.93 6.90
C GLU A 74 -3.92 -9.82 7.62
N SER A 75 -2.70 -10.09 8.10
CA SER A 75 -1.88 -9.07 8.75
C SER A 75 -1.44 -8.00 7.76
N ALA A 76 -1.08 -8.41 6.55
CA ALA A 76 -0.74 -7.47 5.48
C ALA A 76 -1.94 -6.58 5.15
N HIS A 77 -3.13 -7.17 5.09
CA HIS A 77 -4.37 -6.45 4.81
C HIS A 77 -4.69 -5.42 5.89
N ALA A 78 -4.52 -5.82 7.16
CA ALA A 78 -4.78 -4.92 8.28
C ALA A 78 -3.84 -3.72 8.25
N LEU A 79 -2.56 -3.95 7.96
CA LEU A 79 -1.57 -2.88 7.85
C LEU A 79 -1.90 -1.96 6.67
N TYR A 80 -2.24 -2.51 5.54
CA TYR A 80 -2.64 -1.77 4.36
C TYR A 80 -3.82 -0.84 4.66
N ARG A 81 -4.86 -1.38 5.30
CA ARG A 81 -6.05 -0.59 5.67
C ARG A 81 -5.70 0.55 6.63
N ALA A 82 -4.95 0.25 7.67
CA ALA A 82 -4.58 1.25 8.67
C ALA A 82 -3.78 2.38 8.04
N THR A 83 -2.83 2.04 7.19
CA THR A 83 -2.00 3.04 6.51
C THR A 83 -2.83 3.87 5.53
N THR A 84 -3.71 3.23 4.78
CA THR A 84 -4.58 3.93 3.84
C THR A 84 -5.48 4.94 4.56
N GLU A 85 -6.06 4.55 5.68
CA GLU A 85 -6.89 5.46 6.47
C GLU A 85 -6.09 6.64 7.00
N MET A 86 -4.88 6.40 7.47
CA MET A 86 -3.99 7.45 7.93
C MET A 86 -3.66 8.43 6.81
N LEU A 87 -3.34 7.93 5.64
CA LEU A 87 -3.02 8.76 4.48
C LEU A 87 -4.23 9.59 4.02
N LYS A 88 -5.41 9.02 4.07
CA LYS A 88 -6.63 9.74 3.74
C LYS A 88 -6.84 10.92 4.68
N LYS A 89 -6.63 10.71 5.97
CA LYS A 89 -6.78 11.78 6.96
C LYS A 89 -5.71 12.85 6.79
N GLU A 90 -4.51 12.47 6.41
CA GLU A 90 -3.39 13.39 6.31
C GLU A 90 -3.40 14.19 5.01
N TYR A 91 -3.77 13.56 3.91
CA TYR A 91 -3.65 14.15 2.58
C TYR A 91 -4.98 14.41 1.87
N LEU A 92 -6.06 13.89 2.36
CA LEU A 92 -7.39 14.14 1.82
C LEU A 92 -8.28 14.81 2.87
#